data_19ca0cbbbb94f99b0478bf42f7ad816e
#
_entry.id   19ca0cbbbb94f99b0478bf42f7ad816e
#
_cell.length_a   1.000
_cell.length_b   1.000
_cell.length_c   1.000
_cell.angle_alpha   90.00
_cell.angle_beta   90.00
_cell.angle_gamma   90.00
#
_symmetry.space_group_name_H-M   'P 1'
#
loop_
_entity.id
_entity.type
_entity.pdbx_description
1 polymer ?
#
loop_
_entity_poly.entity_id
_entity_poly.type
_entity_poly.pdbx_seq_one_letter_code
_entity_poly.pdbx_strand_id
1 'polypeptide(L)'
;MSVPQTEPTVLVLTALALEYAAVRPYIEEREELTHPGNGTIVEVGRLPGTPWRVAAAELGEGARITAALTASLIGWLRPQAVLFVGVAGSLKDDIGLGDVVVGTKVYAIHGGKATPDGLQVRPEAWSGANALVQAARSAVRDMPDVRAHFKPIATGDVVLADDESEIARLIRKNYNDTAAFEMEGSGAAHAAHLEGRDALVVRGISDHANPDKAKDDAGGWQERAAQQAAAVAMAVLRKYRRQSGSSAADSSEEGPQAGYGGDHIDFRGSTFHGPVIGKRVGGR
;
A
#
# COMPACT_ATOMS: atom_id res chain seq x y z
N MET A 1 -17.57 -18.95 5.95
CA MET A 1 -18.14 -18.14 7.04
C MET A 1 -17.67 -16.71 6.82
N SER A 2 -18.55 -15.71 6.81
CA SER A 2 -18.18 -14.30 6.73
C SER A 2 -17.71 -13.85 8.10
N VAL A 3 -16.54 -13.20 8.15
CA VAL A 3 -16.03 -12.57 9.40
C VAL A 3 -17.05 -11.50 9.83
N PRO A 4 -17.48 -11.47 11.11
CA PRO A 4 -18.36 -10.42 11.60
C PRO A 4 -17.71 -9.04 11.40
N GLN A 5 -18.35 -8.16 10.64
CA GLN A 5 -17.78 -6.85 10.22
C GLN A 5 -18.00 -5.75 11.28
N THR A 6 -17.67 -5.98 12.52
CA THR A 6 -17.83 -4.93 13.56
C THR A 6 -16.55 -4.16 13.87
N GLU A 7 -15.35 -4.67 13.51
CA GLU A 7 -14.08 -4.00 13.78
C GLU A 7 -13.35 -3.62 12.50
N PRO A 8 -12.77 -2.42 12.42
CA PRO A 8 -12.04 -1.99 11.22
C PRO A 8 -10.77 -2.82 11.05
N THR A 9 -10.66 -3.51 9.91
CA THR A 9 -9.55 -4.42 9.61
C THR A 9 -8.54 -3.74 8.68
N VAL A 10 -7.24 -3.97 8.91
CA VAL A 10 -6.14 -3.66 8.00
C VAL A 10 -5.44 -4.96 7.61
N LEU A 11 -4.98 -5.05 6.36
CA LEU A 11 -4.26 -6.19 5.83
C LEU A 11 -2.77 -5.86 5.79
N VAL A 12 -1.94 -6.68 6.42
CA VAL A 12 -0.49 -6.58 6.42
C VAL A 12 0.08 -7.80 5.70
N LEU A 13 0.79 -7.57 4.63
CA LEU A 13 1.32 -8.60 3.75
C LEU A 13 2.84 -8.59 3.77
N THR A 14 3.43 -9.77 3.70
CA THR A 14 4.88 -9.99 3.59
C THR A 14 5.16 -11.03 2.51
N ALA A 15 6.36 -11.09 1.99
CA ALA A 15 6.80 -12.11 1.04
C ALA A 15 7.49 -13.28 1.75
N LEU A 16 8.33 -12.98 2.74
CA LEU A 16 9.27 -13.93 3.36
C LEU A 16 8.88 -14.24 4.80
N ALA A 17 9.24 -15.45 5.26
CA ALA A 17 9.00 -15.89 6.63
C ALA A 17 9.68 -14.96 7.67
N LEU A 18 10.87 -14.43 7.38
CA LEU A 18 11.56 -13.51 8.27
C LEU A 18 10.83 -12.16 8.41
N GLU A 19 10.22 -11.67 7.33
CA GLU A 19 9.41 -10.46 7.33
C GLU A 19 8.11 -10.67 8.12
N TYR A 20 7.48 -11.83 7.92
CA TYR A 20 6.31 -12.23 8.69
C TYR A 20 6.63 -12.34 10.17
N ALA A 21 7.76 -12.97 10.52
CA ALA A 21 8.24 -13.09 11.90
C ALA A 21 8.50 -11.73 12.54
N ALA A 22 8.90 -10.69 11.75
CA ALA A 22 9.09 -9.33 12.24
C ALA A 22 7.76 -8.60 12.51
N VAL A 23 6.71 -8.87 11.74
CA VAL A 23 5.36 -8.27 11.90
C VAL A 23 4.59 -8.94 13.05
N ARG A 24 4.65 -10.24 13.15
CA ARG A 24 3.85 -11.08 14.03
C ARG A 24 3.84 -10.67 15.52
N PRO A 25 4.96 -10.21 16.13
CA PRO A 25 4.98 -9.83 17.56
C PRO A 25 4.11 -8.60 17.91
N TYR A 26 3.72 -7.79 16.94
CA TYR A 26 2.87 -6.62 17.15
C TYR A 26 1.38 -6.96 17.22
N ILE A 27 1.00 -8.19 16.87
CA ILE A 27 -0.39 -8.64 16.79
C ILE A 27 -0.68 -9.48 18.02
N GLU A 28 -1.59 -9.03 18.86
CA GLU A 28 -2.06 -9.76 20.05
C GLU A 28 -3.37 -10.49 19.78
N GLU A 29 -3.73 -11.46 20.63
CA GLU A 29 -4.98 -12.23 20.55
C GLU A 29 -5.18 -12.88 19.16
N ARG A 30 -4.12 -13.46 18.61
CA ARG A 30 -4.11 -14.04 17.26
C ARG A 30 -4.98 -15.27 17.14
N GLU A 31 -5.74 -15.33 16.07
CA GLU A 31 -6.40 -16.55 15.57
C GLU A 31 -5.98 -16.81 14.13
N GLU A 32 -5.84 -18.05 13.76
CA GLU A 32 -5.51 -18.44 12.39
C GLU A 32 -6.79 -18.71 11.60
N LEU A 33 -6.90 -18.08 10.44
CA LEU A 33 -7.99 -18.28 9.50
C LEU A 33 -7.45 -18.81 8.18
N THR A 34 -8.20 -19.69 7.53
CA THR A 34 -7.87 -20.21 6.21
C THR A 34 -8.82 -19.63 5.18
N HIS A 35 -8.29 -19.04 4.12
CA HIS A 35 -9.09 -18.52 3.00
C HIS A 35 -9.85 -19.66 2.30
N PRO A 36 -11.19 -19.58 2.19
CA PRO A 36 -12.02 -20.73 1.75
C PRO A 36 -11.81 -21.12 0.28
N GLY A 37 -11.30 -20.22 -0.55
CA GLY A 37 -11.15 -20.47 -1.98
C GLY A 37 -9.76 -20.91 -2.42
N ASN A 38 -8.70 -20.49 -1.74
CA ASN A 38 -7.32 -20.75 -2.16
C ASN A 38 -6.41 -21.32 -1.05
N GLY A 39 -6.94 -21.48 0.18
CA GLY A 39 -6.19 -22.08 1.28
C GLY A 39 -5.13 -21.16 1.92
N THR A 40 -5.04 -19.89 1.54
CA THR A 40 -4.11 -18.94 2.18
C THR A 40 -4.39 -18.83 3.67
N ILE A 41 -3.37 -19.00 4.48
CA ILE A 41 -3.44 -18.85 5.93
C ILE A 41 -3.20 -17.38 6.29
N VAL A 42 -4.04 -16.87 7.20
CA VAL A 42 -3.98 -15.47 7.69
C VAL A 42 -4.10 -15.50 9.21
N GLU A 43 -3.13 -14.94 9.91
CA GLU A 43 -3.31 -14.66 11.34
C GLU A 43 -4.05 -13.32 11.51
N VAL A 44 -5.12 -13.34 12.29
CA VAL A 44 -5.92 -12.14 12.58
C VAL A 44 -5.91 -11.89 14.07
N GLY A 45 -5.61 -10.66 14.46
CA GLY A 45 -5.57 -10.27 15.88
C GLY A 45 -5.68 -8.76 16.04
N ARG A 46 -5.30 -8.23 17.20
CA ARG A 46 -5.42 -6.82 17.54
C ARG A 46 -4.05 -6.13 17.52
N LEU A 47 -4.02 -4.89 17.02
CA LEU A 47 -2.89 -4.00 17.26
C LEU A 47 -3.15 -3.18 18.52
N PRO A 48 -2.45 -3.44 19.64
CA PRO A 48 -2.69 -2.78 20.91
C PRO A 48 -2.68 -1.25 20.83
N GLY A 49 -3.62 -0.62 21.55
CA GLY A 49 -3.76 0.83 21.60
C GLY A 49 -4.38 1.44 20.34
N THR A 50 -4.97 0.63 19.47
CA THR A 50 -5.65 1.08 18.25
C THR A 50 -7.01 0.38 18.10
N PRO A 51 -7.91 0.89 17.25
CA PRO A 51 -9.15 0.20 16.90
C PRO A 51 -8.92 -0.91 15.84
N TRP A 52 -7.68 -1.12 15.38
CA TRP A 52 -7.41 -1.98 14.24
C TRP A 52 -7.36 -3.46 14.62
N ARG A 53 -8.14 -4.23 13.90
CA ARG A 53 -7.90 -5.64 13.70
C ARG A 53 -6.90 -5.78 12.55
N VAL A 54 -5.79 -6.48 12.79
CA VAL A 54 -4.75 -6.70 11.81
C VAL A 54 -4.88 -8.13 11.29
N ALA A 55 -5.00 -8.27 9.98
CA ALA A 55 -4.91 -9.55 9.29
C ALA A 55 -3.53 -9.62 8.62
N ALA A 56 -2.69 -10.56 9.02
CA ALA A 56 -1.33 -10.72 8.50
C ALA A 56 -1.20 -12.02 7.70
N ALA A 57 -0.56 -11.95 6.53
CA ALA A 57 -0.30 -13.11 5.69
C ALA A 57 1.09 -13.04 5.04
N GLU A 58 1.75 -14.20 4.96
CA GLU A 58 2.94 -14.44 4.15
C GLU A 58 2.50 -14.98 2.78
N LEU A 59 2.90 -14.33 1.68
CA LEU A 59 2.41 -14.63 0.34
C LEU A 59 3.41 -15.36 -0.56
N GLY A 60 4.70 -15.36 -0.19
CA GLY A 60 5.79 -15.79 -1.06
C GLY A 60 6.23 -14.69 -2.03
N GLU A 61 7.28 -15.00 -2.80
CA GLU A 61 7.96 -14.05 -3.66
C GLU A 61 7.28 -13.86 -5.02
N GLY A 62 7.39 -12.64 -5.56
CA GLY A 62 7.00 -12.28 -6.91
C GLY A 62 5.68 -11.50 -7.02
N ALA A 63 5.71 -10.43 -7.83
CA ALA A 63 4.63 -9.47 -7.97
C ALA A 63 3.30 -10.10 -8.47
N ARG A 64 3.36 -11.10 -9.33
CA ARG A 64 2.17 -11.73 -9.92
C ARG A 64 1.37 -12.53 -8.90
N ILE A 65 2.05 -13.35 -8.09
CA ILE A 65 1.39 -14.13 -7.04
C ILE A 65 0.86 -13.18 -5.94
N THR A 66 1.65 -12.19 -5.57
CA THR A 66 1.26 -11.16 -4.61
C THR A 66 0.00 -10.41 -5.08
N ALA A 67 -0.10 -10.03 -6.36
CA ALA A 67 -1.30 -9.37 -6.88
C ALA A 67 -2.55 -10.26 -6.75
N ALA A 68 -2.45 -11.53 -7.16
CA ALA A 68 -3.58 -12.46 -7.14
C ALA A 68 -4.06 -12.74 -5.70
N LEU A 69 -3.13 -13.02 -4.78
CA LEU A 69 -3.46 -13.31 -3.38
C LEU A 69 -3.96 -12.05 -2.65
N THR A 70 -3.35 -10.89 -2.90
CA THR A 70 -3.82 -9.61 -2.33
C THR A 70 -5.26 -9.31 -2.74
N ALA A 71 -5.62 -9.42 -4.01
CA ALA A 71 -6.99 -9.21 -4.48
C ALA A 71 -7.96 -10.19 -3.82
N SER A 72 -7.59 -11.47 -3.73
CA SER A 72 -8.39 -12.51 -3.07
C SER A 72 -8.63 -12.20 -1.59
N LEU A 73 -7.58 -11.81 -0.86
CA LEU A 73 -7.66 -11.44 0.55
C LEU A 73 -8.47 -10.17 0.78
N ILE A 74 -8.36 -9.16 -0.11
CA ILE A 74 -9.17 -7.95 -0.04
C ILE A 74 -10.66 -8.29 -0.22
N GLY A 75 -11.00 -9.13 -1.20
CA GLY A 75 -12.38 -9.57 -1.43
C GLY A 75 -12.98 -10.30 -0.23
N TRP A 76 -12.18 -11.12 0.45
CA TRP A 76 -12.61 -11.90 1.60
C TRP A 76 -12.69 -11.08 2.90
N LEU A 77 -11.60 -10.38 3.25
CA LEU A 77 -11.47 -9.68 4.54
C LEU A 77 -12.00 -8.25 4.51
N ARG A 78 -12.17 -7.66 3.31
CA ARG A 78 -12.61 -6.27 3.09
C ARG A 78 -11.85 -5.25 3.94
N PRO A 79 -10.51 -5.28 3.96
CA PRO A 79 -9.72 -4.38 4.78
C PRO A 79 -9.92 -2.92 4.37
N GLN A 80 -9.69 -2.00 5.28
CA GLN A 80 -9.70 -0.55 4.99
C GLN A 80 -8.40 -0.10 4.33
N ALA A 81 -7.29 -0.75 4.65
CA ALA A 81 -5.98 -0.48 4.09
C ALA A 81 -5.17 -1.75 3.93
N VAL A 82 -4.19 -1.71 3.02
CA VAL A 82 -3.22 -2.77 2.76
C VAL A 82 -1.82 -2.20 2.96
N LEU A 83 -1.03 -2.81 3.82
CA LEU A 83 0.39 -2.53 3.96
C LEU A 83 1.18 -3.73 3.45
N PHE A 84 2.13 -3.50 2.53
CA PHE A 84 3.09 -4.52 2.13
C PHE A 84 4.43 -4.20 2.79
N VAL A 85 4.87 -5.09 3.68
CA VAL A 85 5.99 -4.85 4.60
C VAL A 85 7.08 -5.88 4.37
N GLY A 86 8.31 -5.43 4.18
CA GLY A 86 9.40 -6.36 3.93
C GLY A 86 10.75 -5.66 3.76
N VAL A 87 11.68 -6.35 3.10
CA VAL A 87 13.03 -5.87 2.82
C VAL A 87 13.22 -5.47 1.37
N ALA A 88 14.26 -4.70 1.09
CA ALA A 88 14.66 -4.27 -0.26
C ALA A 88 16.15 -3.93 -0.33
N GLY A 89 16.71 -4.00 -1.54
CA GLY A 89 18.03 -3.45 -1.82
C GLY A 89 17.97 -1.94 -2.06
N SER A 90 18.94 -1.18 -1.51
CA SER A 90 19.09 0.25 -1.79
C SER A 90 19.65 0.49 -3.19
N LEU A 91 19.13 1.53 -3.86
CA LEU A 91 19.65 2.04 -5.14
C LEU A 91 20.34 3.39 -4.99
N LYS A 92 20.58 3.82 -3.75
CA LYS A 92 21.16 5.14 -3.42
C LYS A 92 22.22 5.01 -2.35
N ASP A 93 23.34 5.69 -2.54
CA ASP A 93 24.49 5.65 -1.62
C ASP A 93 24.21 6.35 -0.27
N ASP A 94 23.23 7.23 -0.22
CA ASP A 94 22.83 7.98 0.98
C ASP A 94 21.76 7.24 1.82
N ILE A 95 21.33 6.04 1.41
CA ILE A 95 20.38 5.18 2.11
C ILE A 95 21.10 3.92 2.57
N GLY A 96 21.32 3.81 3.87
CA GLY A 96 22.13 2.74 4.47
C GLY A 96 21.35 1.50 4.87
N LEU A 97 22.09 0.46 5.23
CA LEU A 97 21.53 -0.78 5.77
C LEU A 97 20.77 -0.50 7.08
N GLY A 98 19.57 -1.06 7.19
CA GLY A 98 18.65 -0.82 8.31
C GLY A 98 17.81 0.45 8.19
N ASP A 99 18.07 1.35 7.22
CA ASP A 99 17.15 2.45 6.91
C ASP A 99 15.82 1.91 6.38
N VAL A 100 14.76 2.71 6.46
CA VAL A 100 13.43 2.33 5.97
C VAL A 100 13.01 3.23 4.82
N VAL A 101 12.56 2.65 3.71
CA VAL A 101 11.94 3.36 2.61
C VAL A 101 10.42 3.20 2.70
N VAL A 102 9.73 4.31 2.89
CA VAL A 102 8.26 4.41 2.79
C VAL A 102 7.93 4.79 1.36
N GLY A 103 7.29 3.87 0.65
CA GLY A 103 7.00 4.00 -0.77
C GLY A 103 5.97 5.10 -1.06
N THR A 104 6.43 6.27 -1.50
CA THR A 104 5.52 7.32 -1.97
C THR A 104 4.91 6.97 -3.32
N LYS A 105 5.57 6.09 -4.05
CA LYS A 105 5.17 5.52 -5.33
C LYS A 105 5.83 4.16 -5.50
N VAL A 106 5.15 3.25 -6.17
CA VAL A 106 5.70 1.94 -6.55
C VAL A 106 5.67 1.83 -8.06
N TYR A 107 6.80 1.54 -8.67
CA TYR A 107 6.94 1.32 -10.10
C TYR A 107 6.99 -0.17 -10.42
N ALA A 108 6.26 -0.62 -11.45
CA ALA A 108 6.55 -1.89 -12.14
C ALA A 108 7.46 -1.61 -13.34
N ILE A 109 8.66 -2.23 -13.35
CA ILE A 109 9.70 -1.85 -14.32
C ILE A 109 9.69 -2.63 -15.64
N HIS A 110 8.91 -3.71 -15.74
CA HIS A 110 8.98 -4.65 -16.87
C HIS A 110 8.13 -4.28 -18.09
N GLY A 111 7.29 -3.23 -17.98
CA GLY A 111 6.45 -2.79 -19.10
C GLY A 111 7.23 -2.02 -20.15
N GLY A 112 7.12 -2.40 -21.43
CA GLY A 112 7.84 -1.68 -22.48
C GLY A 112 7.56 -2.17 -23.89
N LYS A 113 8.22 -1.49 -24.88
CA LYS A 113 8.25 -1.87 -26.28
C LYS A 113 9.71 -2.19 -26.66
N ALA A 114 9.96 -3.40 -27.13
CA ALA A 114 11.25 -3.76 -27.69
C ALA A 114 11.41 -3.10 -29.08
N THR A 115 12.52 -2.41 -29.29
CA THR A 115 12.90 -1.76 -30.55
C THR A 115 14.34 -2.09 -30.90
N PRO A 116 14.80 -1.87 -32.16
CA PRO A 116 16.20 -2.05 -32.49
C PRO A 116 17.16 -1.24 -31.62
N ASP A 117 16.70 -0.09 -31.09
CA ASP A 117 17.48 0.80 -30.23
C ASP A 117 17.36 0.44 -28.73
N GLY A 118 16.77 -0.73 -28.39
CA GLY A 118 16.57 -1.21 -27.03
C GLY A 118 15.13 -1.10 -26.53
N LEU A 119 14.95 -1.29 -25.23
CA LEU A 119 13.66 -1.25 -24.57
C LEU A 119 13.20 0.21 -24.33
N GLN A 120 12.07 0.57 -24.93
CA GLN A 120 11.34 1.79 -24.61
C GLN A 120 10.35 1.46 -23.49
N VAL A 121 10.64 1.91 -22.27
CA VAL A 121 9.81 1.61 -21.10
C VAL A 121 8.43 2.25 -21.17
N ARG A 122 7.44 1.57 -20.63
CA ARG A 122 6.07 2.06 -20.39
C ARG A 122 5.79 1.93 -18.90
N PRO A 123 6.17 2.96 -18.11
CA PRO A 123 6.07 2.87 -16.66
C PRO A 123 4.62 2.70 -16.20
N GLU A 124 4.41 1.71 -15.35
CA GLU A 124 3.21 1.64 -14.51
C GLU A 124 3.60 2.05 -13.10
N ALA A 125 2.75 2.83 -12.44
CA ALA A 125 3.06 3.36 -11.12
C ALA A 125 1.80 3.53 -10.28
N TRP A 126 1.89 3.17 -9.01
CA TRP A 126 0.83 3.35 -8.01
C TRP A 126 1.36 4.21 -6.88
N SER A 127 0.67 5.31 -6.60
CA SER A 127 1.02 6.18 -5.48
C SER A 127 0.63 5.52 -4.16
N GLY A 128 1.49 5.63 -3.15
CA GLY A 128 1.11 5.33 -1.78
C GLY A 128 -0.06 6.23 -1.36
N ALA A 129 -1.06 5.66 -0.69
CA ALA A 129 -2.22 6.41 -0.25
C ALA A 129 -1.80 7.59 0.64
N ASN A 130 -2.24 8.81 0.30
CA ASN A 130 -1.80 10.02 0.98
C ASN A 130 -2.04 9.94 2.50
N ALA A 131 -3.17 9.41 2.94
CA ALA A 131 -3.49 9.25 4.36
C ALA A 131 -2.44 8.38 5.09
N LEU A 132 -2.01 7.26 4.48
CA LEU A 132 -0.98 6.38 5.01
C LEU A 132 0.41 7.03 4.97
N VAL A 133 0.76 7.73 3.89
CA VAL A 133 2.04 8.46 3.77
C VAL A 133 2.12 9.57 4.83
N GLN A 134 1.05 10.33 5.07
CA GLN A 134 1.03 11.36 6.12
C GLN A 134 1.09 10.75 7.52
N ALA A 135 0.40 9.62 7.75
CA ALA A 135 0.53 8.86 8.99
C ALA A 135 1.97 8.38 9.22
N ALA A 136 2.64 7.91 8.16
CA ALA A 136 4.05 7.53 8.22
C ALA A 136 4.96 8.71 8.58
N ARG A 137 4.78 9.87 7.91
CA ARG A 137 5.53 11.10 8.23
C ARG A 137 5.35 11.54 9.67
N SER A 138 4.14 11.38 10.21
CA SER A 138 3.86 11.68 11.61
C SER A 138 4.51 10.65 12.55
N ALA A 139 4.42 9.36 12.22
CA ALA A 139 4.91 8.27 13.06
C ALA A 139 6.44 8.32 13.23
N VAL A 140 7.19 8.52 12.14
CA VAL A 140 8.66 8.49 12.19
C VAL A 140 9.28 9.65 12.98
N ARG A 141 8.55 10.74 13.21
CA ARG A 141 9.02 11.82 14.10
C ARG A 141 9.18 11.38 15.56
N ASP A 142 8.39 10.38 15.94
CA ASP A 142 8.43 9.80 17.29
C ASP A 142 9.37 8.58 17.37
N MET A 143 10.15 8.31 16.31
CA MET A 143 11.06 7.15 16.17
C MET A 143 12.51 7.63 15.89
N PRO A 144 13.22 8.20 16.88
CA PRO A 144 14.53 8.82 16.65
C PRO A 144 15.61 7.85 16.16
N ASP A 145 15.47 6.55 16.47
CA ASP A 145 16.41 5.50 16.08
C ASP A 145 16.15 4.92 14.68
N VAL A 146 15.09 5.42 14.00
CA VAL A 146 14.74 4.98 12.66
C VAL A 146 15.00 6.08 11.65
N ARG A 147 15.87 5.81 10.69
CA ARG A 147 16.07 6.69 9.54
C ARG A 147 15.11 6.27 8.42
N ALA A 148 14.09 7.09 8.16
CA ALA A 148 13.07 6.80 7.17
C ALA A 148 13.13 7.76 5.98
N HIS A 149 13.05 7.18 4.77
CA HIS A 149 13.09 7.89 3.50
C HIS A 149 11.74 7.76 2.79
N PHE A 150 11.17 8.88 2.36
CA PHE A 150 9.90 8.93 1.62
C PHE A 150 10.21 9.06 0.13
N LYS A 151 10.40 7.93 -0.53
CA LYS A 151 10.88 7.85 -1.90
C LYS A 151 10.11 6.78 -2.70
N PRO A 152 10.19 6.81 -4.04
CA PRO A 152 9.68 5.71 -4.86
C PRO A 152 10.47 4.42 -4.64
N ILE A 153 9.75 3.29 -4.84
CA ILE A 153 10.28 1.93 -4.83
C ILE A 153 10.05 1.33 -6.21
N ALA A 154 11.01 0.59 -6.75
CA ALA A 154 10.84 -0.17 -7.99
C ALA A 154 10.65 -1.66 -7.67
N THR A 155 9.72 -2.27 -8.37
CA THR A 155 9.45 -3.71 -8.33
C THR A 155 9.86 -4.36 -9.65
N GLY A 156 10.63 -5.44 -9.56
CA GLY A 156 10.98 -6.27 -10.71
C GLY A 156 10.97 -7.75 -10.36
N ASP A 157 10.87 -8.64 -11.35
CA ASP A 157 10.82 -10.11 -11.18
C ASP A 157 12.22 -10.74 -11.09
N VAL A 158 13.21 -10.04 -10.55
CA VAL A 158 14.58 -10.51 -10.41
C VAL A 158 15.21 -10.01 -9.11
N VAL A 159 16.15 -10.77 -8.57
CA VAL A 159 17.03 -10.29 -7.50
C VAL A 159 18.11 -9.41 -8.13
N LEU A 160 18.18 -8.15 -7.73
CA LEU A 160 19.23 -7.24 -8.19
C LEU A 160 20.45 -7.38 -7.26
N ALA A 161 21.52 -7.98 -7.79
CA ALA A 161 22.79 -8.22 -7.09
C ALA A 161 24.00 -7.70 -7.88
N ASP A 162 23.74 -6.84 -8.86
CA ASP A 162 24.78 -6.20 -9.70
C ASP A 162 24.25 -4.83 -10.12
N ASP A 163 24.89 -3.79 -9.62
CA ASP A 163 24.56 -2.39 -9.88
C ASP A 163 24.96 -1.92 -11.28
N GLU A 164 25.76 -2.72 -12.03
CA GLU A 164 26.10 -2.50 -13.44
C GLU A 164 25.29 -3.37 -14.41
N SER A 165 24.33 -4.17 -13.92
CA SER A 165 23.45 -4.97 -14.76
C SER A 165 22.59 -4.13 -15.71
N GLU A 166 22.04 -4.75 -16.75
CA GLU A 166 21.11 -4.07 -17.67
C GLU A 166 19.88 -3.51 -16.95
N ILE A 167 19.39 -4.23 -15.95
CA ILE A 167 18.24 -3.80 -15.12
C ILE A 167 18.61 -2.60 -14.27
N ALA A 168 19.77 -2.60 -13.62
CA ALA A 168 20.25 -1.45 -12.87
C ALA A 168 20.38 -0.20 -13.76
N ARG A 169 20.94 -0.34 -14.95
CA ARG A 169 21.04 0.75 -15.95
C ARG A 169 19.68 1.22 -16.43
N LEU A 170 18.73 0.30 -16.66
CA LEU A 170 17.36 0.63 -17.04
C LEU A 170 16.68 1.44 -15.95
N ILE A 171 16.82 1.07 -14.67
CA ILE A 171 16.25 1.79 -13.54
C ILE A 171 16.88 3.18 -13.43
N ARG A 172 18.22 3.28 -13.43
CA ARG A 172 18.92 4.57 -13.38
C ARG A 172 18.50 5.52 -14.50
N LYS A 173 18.26 5.00 -15.70
CA LYS A 173 17.87 5.82 -16.86
C LYS A 173 16.42 6.28 -16.82
N ASN A 174 15.49 5.42 -16.42
CA ASN A 174 14.05 5.64 -16.62
C ASN A 174 13.26 5.87 -15.31
N TYR A 175 13.84 5.49 -14.16
CA TYR A 175 13.23 5.53 -12.83
C TYR A 175 14.24 6.13 -11.84
N ASN A 176 14.89 7.22 -12.20
CA ASN A 176 16.05 7.78 -11.49
C ASN A 176 15.74 8.32 -10.08
N ASP A 177 14.46 8.54 -9.75
CA ASP A 177 13.97 8.93 -8.43
C ASP A 177 13.77 7.75 -7.48
N THR A 178 13.92 6.52 -7.96
CA THR A 178 13.75 5.29 -7.16
C THR A 178 14.86 5.15 -6.13
N ALA A 179 14.48 4.81 -4.91
CA ALA A 179 15.39 4.65 -3.77
C ALA A 179 15.69 3.20 -3.45
N ALA A 180 14.74 2.30 -3.66
CA ALA A 180 14.86 0.89 -3.32
C ALA A 180 14.30 -0.02 -4.42
N PHE A 181 14.78 -1.26 -4.46
CA PHE A 181 14.34 -2.30 -5.39
C PHE A 181 13.91 -3.56 -4.63
N GLU A 182 12.78 -4.11 -5.04
CA GLU A 182 12.19 -5.32 -4.44
C GLU A 182 11.34 -6.08 -5.49
N MET A 183 10.62 -7.14 -5.12
CA MET A 183 10.03 -8.05 -6.10
C MET A 183 8.49 -8.17 -6.06
N GLU A 184 7.80 -7.55 -5.12
CA GLU A 184 6.37 -7.81 -4.86
C GLU A 184 5.47 -6.58 -4.79
N GLY A 185 5.99 -5.44 -4.36
CA GLY A 185 5.20 -4.26 -3.97
C GLY A 185 4.28 -3.74 -5.05
N SER A 186 4.67 -3.84 -6.34
CA SER A 186 3.79 -3.45 -7.44
C SER A 186 2.54 -4.33 -7.53
N GLY A 187 2.65 -5.62 -7.21
CA GLY A 187 1.53 -6.55 -7.19
C GLY A 187 0.51 -6.17 -6.11
N ALA A 188 0.98 -5.93 -4.89
CA ALA A 188 0.11 -5.50 -3.79
C ALA A 188 -0.53 -4.13 -4.06
N ALA A 189 0.25 -3.17 -4.56
CA ALA A 189 -0.24 -1.82 -4.88
C ALA A 189 -1.27 -1.83 -6.01
N HIS A 190 -1.04 -2.63 -7.07
CA HIS A 190 -1.98 -2.78 -8.18
C HIS A 190 -3.31 -3.41 -7.71
N ALA A 191 -3.25 -4.52 -6.98
CA ALA A 191 -4.44 -5.18 -6.47
C ALA A 191 -5.26 -4.25 -5.56
N ALA A 192 -4.61 -3.55 -4.64
CA ALA A 192 -5.27 -2.59 -3.76
C ALA A 192 -5.90 -1.42 -4.55
N HIS A 193 -5.22 -0.93 -5.60
CA HIS A 193 -5.74 0.13 -6.48
C HIS A 193 -7.03 -0.32 -7.18
N LEU A 194 -7.05 -1.51 -7.77
CA LEU A 194 -8.24 -2.06 -8.45
C LEU A 194 -9.42 -2.25 -7.49
N GLU A 195 -9.14 -2.63 -6.26
CA GLU A 195 -10.14 -2.86 -5.21
C GLU A 195 -10.51 -1.57 -4.43
N GLY A 196 -9.99 -0.41 -4.84
CA GLY A 196 -10.27 0.89 -4.21
C GLY A 196 -9.84 0.95 -2.75
N ARG A 197 -8.71 0.33 -2.39
CA ARG A 197 -8.15 0.31 -1.03
C ARG A 197 -6.93 1.20 -0.92
N ASP A 198 -6.80 1.86 0.23
CA ASP A 198 -5.58 2.55 0.58
C ASP A 198 -4.42 1.55 0.67
N ALA A 199 -3.29 1.83 0.02
CA ALA A 199 -2.13 0.97 0.07
C ALA A 199 -0.85 1.74 0.39
N LEU A 200 0.09 1.06 1.06
CA LEU A 200 1.43 1.55 1.33
C LEU A 200 2.43 0.39 1.31
N VAL A 201 3.55 0.58 0.62
CA VAL A 201 4.70 -0.33 0.66
C VAL A 201 5.75 0.26 1.59
N VAL A 202 6.24 -0.54 2.54
CA VAL A 202 7.27 -0.17 3.52
C VAL A 202 8.39 -1.20 3.45
N ARG A 203 9.62 -0.75 3.18
CA ARG A 203 10.77 -1.61 3.00
C ARG A 203 11.93 -1.21 3.90
N GLY A 204 12.47 -2.16 4.66
CA GLY A 204 13.76 -2.01 5.32
C GLY A 204 14.88 -2.32 4.35
N ILE A 205 15.98 -1.60 4.43
CA ILE A 205 17.12 -1.81 3.54
C ILE A 205 18.02 -2.90 4.09
N SER A 206 18.09 -4.03 3.37
CA SER A 206 18.87 -5.21 3.73
C SER A 206 20.22 -5.31 3.03
N ASP A 207 20.33 -4.67 1.86
CA ASP A 207 21.52 -4.70 1.01
C ASP A 207 21.57 -3.48 0.07
N HIS A 208 22.67 -3.34 -0.66
CA HIS A 208 22.85 -2.25 -1.63
C HIS A 208 22.59 -2.65 -3.09
N ALA A 209 21.89 -3.75 -3.33
CA ALA A 209 21.59 -4.27 -4.67
C ALA A 209 22.83 -4.37 -5.58
N ASN A 210 23.98 -4.67 -5.01
CA ASN A 210 25.29 -4.74 -5.63
C ASN A 210 25.95 -6.12 -5.39
N PRO A 211 27.18 -6.38 -5.88
CA PRO A 211 27.88 -7.67 -5.69
C PRO A 211 28.15 -8.05 -4.22
N ASP A 212 28.11 -7.11 -3.27
CA ASP A 212 28.29 -7.40 -1.83
C ASP A 212 27.02 -7.94 -1.14
N LYS A 213 25.88 -8.07 -1.88
CA LYS A 213 24.60 -8.54 -1.31
C LYS A 213 24.73 -9.82 -0.47
N ALA A 214 25.47 -10.82 -0.93
CA ALA A 214 25.65 -12.06 -0.19
C ALA A 214 26.37 -11.86 1.16
N LYS A 215 27.23 -10.85 1.25
CA LYS A 215 27.94 -10.48 2.47
C LYS A 215 26.99 -9.74 3.44
N ASP A 216 26.14 -8.86 2.91
CA ASP A 216 25.15 -8.14 3.71
C ASP A 216 24.12 -9.14 4.28
N ASP A 217 23.65 -10.09 3.47
CA ASP A 217 22.75 -11.17 3.90
C ASP A 217 23.38 -12.02 5.03
N ALA A 218 24.66 -12.38 4.90
CA ALA A 218 25.41 -13.11 5.94
C ALA A 218 25.62 -12.28 7.22
N GLY A 219 25.54 -10.96 7.14
CA GLY A 219 25.64 -10.03 8.28
C GLY A 219 24.38 -9.89 9.12
N GLY A 220 23.29 -10.59 8.77
CA GLY A 220 22.00 -10.53 9.50
C GLY A 220 21.22 -9.23 9.25
N TRP A 221 21.52 -8.53 8.14
CA TRP A 221 20.84 -7.27 7.84
C TRP A 221 19.40 -7.47 7.37
N GLN A 222 19.06 -8.65 6.83
CA GLN A 222 17.68 -8.94 6.44
C GLN A 222 16.74 -8.91 7.63
N GLU A 223 17.06 -9.58 8.74
CA GLU A 223 16.24 -9.58 9.95
C GLU A 223 16.13 -8.19 10.57
N ARG A 224 17.23 -7.43 10.63
CA ARG A 224 17.20 -6.05 11.15
C ARG A 224 16.34 -5.14 10.27
N ALA A 225 16.50 -5.21 8.97
CA ALA A 225 15.73 -4.43 8.01
C ALA A 225 14.24 -4.77 8.10
N ALA A 226 13.87 -6.05 8.18
CA ALA A 226 12.50 -6.50 8.36
C ALA A 226 11.90 -5.97 9.67
N GLN A 227 12.65 -6.03 10.78
CA GLN A 227 12.21 -5.49 12.06
C GLN A 227 11.95 -3.98 12.01
N GLN A 228 12.84 -3.21 11.36
CA GLN A 228 12.67 -1.77 11.19
C GLN A 228 11.44 -1.45 10.32
N ALA A 229 11.26 -2.16 9.20
CA ALA A 229 10.09 -2.00 8.35
C ALA A 229 8.78 -2.31 9.11
N ALA A 230 8.75 -3.41 9.87
CA ALA A 230 7.61 -3.78 10.69
C ALA A 230 7.31 -2.72 11.77
N ALA A 231 8.34 -2.22 12.47
CA ALA A 231 8.18 -1.16 13.48
C ALA A 231 7.55 0.09 12.88
N VAL A 232 8.04 0.54 11.71
CA VAL A 232 7.49 1.70 10.99
C VAL A 232 6.06 1.42 10.56
N ALA A 233 5.77 0.26 9.96
CA ALA A 233 4.43 -0.08 9.49
C ALA A 233 3.41 -0.08 10.64
N MET A 234 3.75 -0.64 11.80
CA MET A 234 2.87 -0.64 12.96
C MET A 234 2.71 0.76 13.56
N ALA A 235 3.76 1.58 13.56
CA ALA A 235 3.67 2.98 13.95
C ALA A 235 2.77 3.78 13.00
N VAL A 236 2.82 3.50 11.70
CA VAL A 236 1.87 4.08 10.71
C VAL A 236 0.43 3.74 11.08
N LEU A 237 0.13 2.48 11.37
CA LEU A 237 -1.23 2.05 11.75
C LEU A 237 -1.71 2.70 13.05
N ARG A 238 -0.83 3.00 14.00
CA ARG A 238 -1.17 3.74 15.23
C ARG A 238 -1.56 5.20 14.94
N LYS A 239 -1.04 5.81 13.87
CA LYS A 239 -1.35 7.18 13.44
C LYS A 239 -2.45 7.24 12.38
N TYR A 240 -2.63 6.16 11.60
CA TYR A 240 -3.61 6.13 10.52
C TYR A 240 -5.03 6.21 11.06
N ARG A 241 -5.79 7.15 10.52
CA ARG A 241 -7.23 7.30 10.74
C ARG A 241 -7.88 7.42 9.37
N ARG A 242 -8.72 6.47 9.02
CA ARG A 242 -9.55 6.65 7.84
C ARG A 242 -10.46 7.86 8.09
N GLN A 243 -10.44 8.81 7.18
CA GLN A 243 -11.54 9.77 7.13
C GLN A 243 -12.79 8.95 6.84
N SER A 244 -13.71 8.91 7.78
CA SER A 244 -15.06 8.46 7.50
C SER A 244 -15.51 9.36 6.35
N GLY A 245 -15.60 8.82 5.13
CA GLY A 245 -16.22 9.52 4.04
C GLY A 245 -17.56 9.96 4.62
N SER A 246 -17.84 11.24 4.61
CA SER A 246 -19.17 11.71 4.88
C SER A 246 -20.07 10.96 3.90
N SER A 247 -20.67 9.89 4.35
CA SER A 247 -21.90 9.41 3.74
C SER A 247 -22.83 10.61 3.85
N ALA A 248 -22.98 11.31 2.71
CA ALA A 248 -24.09 12.20 2.50
C ALA A 248 -25.36 11.34 2.46
N ALA A 249 -25.71 10.77 3.60
CA ALA A 249 -26.99 10.13 3.84
C ALA A 249 -27.17 10.14 5.37
N ASP A 250 -28.07 11.01 5.76
CA ASP A 250 -28.67 11.15 7.06
C ASP A 250 -28.07 12.18 8.02
N SER A 251 -28.23 13.45 7.66
CA SER A 251 -28.50 14.52 8.61
C SER A 251 -29.78 15.22 8.18
N SER A 252 -30.90 14.60 8.49
CA SER A 252 -32.15 15.32 8.71
C SER A 252 -32.08 16.04 10.07
N GLU A 253 -31.20 17.03 10.18
CA GLU A 253 -31.38 18.11 11.11
C GLU A 253 -32.04 19.24 10.33
N GLU A 254 -33.33 19.46 10.63
CA GLU A 254 -34.05 20.66 10.26
C GLU A 254 -33.32 21.88 10.87
N GLY A 255 -32.35 22.41 10.13
CA GLY A 255 -31.82 23.74 10.34
C GLY A 255 -32.79 24.78 9.81
N PRO A 256 -32.81 26.01 10.33
CA PRO A 256 -33.77 27.04 9.95
C PRO A 256 -33.69 27.30 8.44
N GLN A 257 -34.82 27.19 7.74
CA GLN A 257 -35.00 27.48 6.32
C GLN A 257 -34.53 28.90 6.04
N ALA A 258 -33.33 29.00 5.40
CA ALA A 258 -32.97 30.27 4.74
C ALA A 258 -33.93 30.41 3.54
N GLY A 259 -34.78 31.43 3.57
CA GLY A 259 -35.71 31.72 2.48
C GLY A 259 -34.93 32.08 1.24
N TYR A 260 -34.92 31.18 0.24
CA TYR A 260 -34.44 31.46 -1.10
C TYR A 260 -35.47 32.31 -1.83
N GLY A 261 -35.11 33.54 -2.24
CA GLY A 261 -35.98 34.46 -2.97
C GLY A 261 -36.17 34.12 -4.45
N GLY A 262 -36.22 32.85 -4.82
CA GLY A 262 -36.41 32.37 -6.20
C GLY A 262 -37.14 31.02 -6.28
N ASP A 263 -37.53 30.62 -7.51
CA ASP A 263 -38.21 29.34 -7.75
C ASP A 263 -37.27 28.16 -7.40
N HIS A 264 -37.63 27.35 -6.42
CA HIS A 264 -36.92 26.14 -6.06
C HIS A 264 -37.67 24.95 -6.65
N ILE A 265 -37.00 24.18 -7.51
CA ILE A 265 -37.52 22.97 -8.12
C ILE A 265 -36.74 21.78 -7.56
N ASP A 266 -37.41 20.90 -6.83
CA ASP A 266 -36.82 19.71 -6.21
C ASP A 266 -37.15 18.48 -7.09
N PHE A 267 -36.09 17.80 -7.57
CA PHE A 267 -36.20 16.58 -8.35
C PHE A 267 -35.83 15.31 -7.56
N ARG A 268 -35.65 15.39 -6.25
CA ARG A 268 -35.33 14.23 -5.43
C ARG A 268 -36.43 13.17 -5.52
N GLY A 269 -36.06 11.95 -5.86
CA GLY A 269 -37.00 10.82 -5.98
C GLY A 269 -37.79 10.78 -7.29
N SER A 270 -37.51 11.65 -8.25
CA SER A 270 -38.22 11.69 -9.54
C SER A 270 -37.54 10.85 -10.60
N THR A 271 -38.32 10.08 -11.38
CA THR A 271 -37.84 9.34 -12.55
C THR A 271 -38.38 10.03 -13.81
N PHE A 272 -37.50 10.41 -14.74
CA PHE A 272 -37.88 11.10 -15.96
C PHE A 272 -37.81 10.18 -17.15
N HIS A 273 -38.90 10.11 -17.96
CA HIS A 273 -38.98 9.35 -19.20
C HIS A 273 -38.96 10.24 -20.47
N GLY A 274 -38.60 11.55 -20.30
CA GLY A 274 -38.52 12.52 -21.39
C GLY A 274 -37.80 13.81 -20.95
N PRO A 275 -37.70 14.81 -21.86
CA PRO A 275 -37.03 16.06 -21.56
C PRO A 275 -37.74 16.85 -20.45
N VAL A 276 -36.94 17.30 -19.45
CA VAL A 276 -37.44 18.08 -18.30
C VAL A 276 -37.06 19.54 -18.50
N ILE A 277 -38.05 20.44 -18.43
CA ILE A 277 -37.85 21.88 -18.51
C ILE A 277 -38.18 22.48 -17.11
N GLY A 278 -37.16 22.87 -16.35
CA GLY A 278 -37.33 23.42 -15.02
C GLY A 278 -37.96 24.83 -14.99
N LYS A 279 -37.72 25.67 -16.00
CA LYS A 279 -38.34 27.01 -16.13
C LYS A 279 -38.33 27.46 -17.59
N ARG A 280 -39.46 27.97 -18.04
CA ARG A 280 -39.58 28.62 -19.36
C ARG A 280 -39.84 30.13 -19.14
N VAL A 281 -38.88 30.96 -19.45
CA VAL A 281 -39.05 32.41 -19.44
C VAL A 281 -39.61 32.79 -20.82
N GLY A 282 -40.83 33.24 -20.84
CA GLY A 282 -41.46 33.73 -22.08
C GLY A 282 -40.84 35.05 -22.48
N GLY A 283 -40.21 35.08 -23.66
CA GLY A 283 -39.83 36.36 -24.31
C GLY A 283 -41.10 37.06 -24.79
N ARG A 284 -41.09 38.39 -24.63
CA ARG A 284 -41.99 39.33 -25.32
C ARG A 284 -41.52 39.49 -26.75
#